data_1c29679c8bb313c1e3a84e3e9150f6af
#
_entry.id   1c29679c8bb313c1e3a84e3e9150f6af
#
_cell.length_a   1.000
_cell.length_b   1.000
_cell.length_c   1.000
_cell.angle_alpha   90.00
_cell.angle_beta   90.00
_cell.angle_gamma   90.00
#
_symmetry.space_group_name_H-M   'P 1'
#
loop_
_entity.id
_entity.type
_entity.pdbx_description
1 polymer ?
#
loop_
_entity_poly.entity_id
_entity_poly.type
_entity_poly.pdbx_seq_one_letter_code
_entity_poly.pdbx_strand_id
1 'polypeptide(L)'
;MIEFNKNYTMDSDIFIKQLLDQDIKVDLILTDPPYNINKDFGNESDCLSLEDFLKITKKRVGNYKKILKDNGSIIWFGIHNYIGLIQGIMYQEGLFYRRMNIWFYENGFSRNVRTPLAQYEPFLWFSKSDKKWTYNTDDVRVPYKSTERLKNKIYYKNSKGEKKIWEPNPKGSMRGDVWQFPTLAGKAFEKEKTAHPTQKPEALITELIKAFCPKDKDGKYNGIILDPFHGSGTLGVCCEKLNKEGNNIKWIGIELEEKWSKICEKRIKEI
;
A
#
# COMPACT_ATOMS: atom_id res chain seq x y z
N MET A 1 18.26 4.13 -19.49
CA MET A 1 17.35 5.11 -18.84
C MET A 1 16.15 4.33 -18.30
N ILE A 2 15.74 4.58 -17.06
CA ILE A 2 14.57 3.91 -16.47
C ILE A 2 13.29 4.50 -17.06
N GLU A 3 12.40 3.64 -17.54
CA GLU A 3 11.09 3.99 -18.10
C GLU A 3 10.03 3.86 -17.02
N PHE A 4 9.00 4.73 -17.06
CA PHE A 4 7.83 4.61 -16.21
C PHE A 4 6.74 3.77 -16.87
N ASN A 5 5.73 3.40 -16.11
CA ASN A 5 4.60 2.57 -16.49
C ASN A 5 5.06 1.21 -17.02
N LYS A 6 5.99 0.62 -16.27
CA LYS A 6 6.67 -0.61 -16.69
C LYS A 6 6.93 -1.52 -15.49
N ASN A 7 6.81 -2.82 -15.75
CA ASN A 7 7.31 -3.88 -14.88
C ASN A 7 8.70 -4.31 -15.33
N TYR A 8 9.61 -4.47 -14.36
CA TYR A 8 10.97 -4.91 -14.57
C TYR A 8 11.18 -6.29 -13.94
N THR A 9 11.64 -7.27 -14.75
CA THR A 9 11.96 -8.62 -14.26
C THR A 9 13.40 -8.66 -13.80
N MET A 10 13.61 -8.39 -12.49
CA MET A 10 14.94 -8.41 -11.88
C MET A 10 14.87 -8.33 -10.36
N ASP A 11 16.02 -8.46 -9.71
CA ASP A 11 16.13 -8.25 -8.27
C ASP A 11 15.85 -6.79 -7.88
N SER A 12 14.98 -6.60 -6.88
CA SER A 12 14.55 -5.28 -6.45
C SER A 12 15.67 -4.45 -5.82
N ASP A 13 16.60 -5.06 -5.09
CA ASP A 13 17.73 -4.36 -4.46
C ASP A 13 18.70 -3.83 -5.52
N ILE A 14 18.87 -4.55 -6.63
CA ILE A 14 19.67 -4.10 -7.79
C ILE A 14 18.99 -2.93 -8.48
N PHE A 15 17.67 -3.02 -8.72
CA PHE A 15 16.93 -1.93 -9.38
C PHE A 15 16.89 -0.66 -8.52
N ILE A 16 16.68 -0.79 -7.21
CA ILE A 16 16.71 0.35 -6.28
C ILE A 16 18.07 1.08 -6.33
N LYS A 17 19.17 0.33 -6.48
CA LYS A 17 20.49 0.95 -6.69
C LYS A 17 20.54 1.77 -7.99
N GLN A 18 19.94 1.26 -9.08
CA GLN A 18 19.87 2.03 -10.35
C GLN A 18 19.03 3.32 -10.21
N LEU A 19 17.94 3.30 -9.39
CA LEU A 19 17.17 4.51 -9.07
C LEU A 19 18.03 5.53 -8.31
N LEU A 20 18.82 5.06 -7.33
CA LEU A 20 19.75 5.90 -6.57
C LEU A 20 20.82 6.51 -7.46
N ASP A 21 21.45 5.71 -8.33
CA ASP A 21 22.52 6.14 -9.24
C ASP A 21 22.02 7.18 -10.26
N GLN A 22 20.74 7.13 -10.66
CA GLN A 22 20.09 8.07 -11.58
C GLN A 22 19.36 9.23 -10.87
N ASP A 23 19.45 9.31 -9.53
CA ASP A 23 18.72 10.27 -8.66
C ASP A 23 17.21 10.36 -8.92
N ILE A 24 16.60 9.21 -9.26
CA ILE A 24 15.15 9.12 -9.46
C ILE A 24 14.46 9.03 -8.10
N LYS A 25 13.54 9.95 -7.83
CA LYS A 25 12.74 10.00 -6.61
C LYS A 25 11.29 9.66 -6.89
N VAL A 26 10.66 8.96 -5.94
CA VAL A 26 9.25 8.54 -6.01
C VAL A 26 8.41 9.22 -4.93
N ASP A 27 7.13 9.39 -5.18
CA ASP A 27 6.18 10.00 -4.25
C ASP A 27 5.64 8.96 -3.24
N LEU A 28 5.46 7.73 -3.68
CA LEU A 28 4.89 6.65 -2.90
C LEU A 28 5.62 5.35 -3.17
N ILE A 29 6.00 4.64 -2.11
CA ILE A 29 6.36 3.24 -2.16
C ILE A 29 5.19 2.47 -1.55
N LEU A 30 4.52 1.67 -2.36
CA LEU A 30 3.41 0.80 -1.95
C LEU A 30 3.86 -0.63 -2.16
N THR A 31 4.19 -1.35 -1.10
CA THR A 31 4.94 -2.59 -1.20
C THR A 31 4.40 -3.71 -0.30
N ASP A 32 4.43 -4.92 -0.85
CA ASP A 32 4.04 -6.17 -0.21
C ASP A 32 5.20 -7.18 -0.29
N PRO A 33 6.28 -6.98 0.49
CA PRO A 33 7.46 -7.86 0.40
C PRO A 33 7.18 -9.26 0.97
N PRO A 34 8.01 -10.27 0.67
CA PRO A 34 7.95 -11.58 1.33
C PRO A 34 7.96 -11.44 2.85
N TYR A 35 7.08 -12.22 3.53
CA TYR A 35 6.83 -12.08 4.97
C TYR A 35 7.68 -12.98 5.85
N ASN A 36 8.56 -13.80 5.25
CA ASN A 36 9.38 -14.80 5.94
C ASN A 36 8.55 -15.87 6.68
N ILE A 37 7.60 -16.46 5.98
CA ILE A 37 6.68 -17.49 6.49
C ILE A 37 6.77 -18.82 5.71
N ASN A 38 7.87 -19.02 5.01
CA ASN A 38 8.15 -20.17 4.15
C ASN A 38 7.10 -20.35 3.02
N LYS A 39 6.66 -19.22 2.42
CA LYS A 39 5.79 -19.23 1.27
C LYS A 39 6.61 -19.49 0.00
N ASP A 40 6.17 -20.44 -0.81
CA ASP A 40 6.81 -20.71 -2.10
C ASP A 40 6.40 -19.67 -3.14
N PHE A 41 7.33 -18.80 -3.50
CA PHE A 41 7.22 -17.85 -4.61
C PHE A 41 7.99 -18.32 -5.87
N GLY A 42 8.65 -19.48 -5.80
CA GLY A 42 9.55 -20.00 -6.81
C GLY A 42 11.03 -19.72 -6.51
N ASN A 43 11.32 -19.23 -5.31
CA ASN A 43 12.67 -18.95 -4.79
C ASN A 43 12.68 -19.04 -3.26
N GLU A 44 13.87 -18.90 -2.65
CA GLU A 44 14.08 -19.00 -1.20
C GLU A 44 13.94 -17.66 -0.46
N SER A 45 13.33 -16.65 -1.05
CA SER A 45 13.25 -15.29 -0.46
C SER A 45 12.40 -15.20 0.79
N ASP A 46 11.57 -16.20 1.08
CA ASP A 46 10.61 -16.20 2.20
C ASP A 46 10.96 -17.21 3.32
N CYS A 47 12.21 -17.73 3.35
CA CYS A 47 12.69 -18.71 4.35
C CYS A 47 14.03 -18.35 4.99
N LEU A 48 14.25 -17.08 5.27
CA LEU A 48 15.47 -16.55 5.86
C LEU A 48 15.51 -16.76 7.38
N SER A 49 16.72 -16.76 7.97
CA SER A 49 16.83 -16.57 9.41
C SER A 49 16.22 -15.23 9.82
N LEU A 50 15.72 -15.12 11.05
CA LEU A 50 15.16 -13.85 11.53
C LEU A 50 16.19 -12.72 11.46
N GLU A 51 17.45 -13.00 11.78
CA GLU A 51 18.55 -12.03 11.73
C GLU A 51 18.77 -11.51 10.31
N ASP A 52 18.85 -12.40 9.32
CA ASP A 52 19.05 -12.03 7.91
C ASP A 52 17.84 -11.28 7.36
N PHE A 53 16.62 -11.72 7.70
CA PHE A 53 15.39 -11.04 7.33
C PHE A 53 15.38 -9.58 7.84
N LEU A 54 15.73 -9.36 9.12
CA LEU A 54 15.77 -8.01 9.69
C LEU A 54 16.90 -7.17 9.09
N LYS A 55 18.07 -7.76 8.84
CA LYS A 55 19.21 -7.10 8.19
C LYS A 55 18.87 -6.63 6.78
N ILE A 56 18.25 -7.49 5.97
CA ILE A 56 17.80 -7.15 4.61
C ILE A 56 16.73 -6.08 4.67
N THR A 57 15.74 -6.23 5.55
CA THR A 57 14.67 -5.24 5.75
C THR A 57 15.24 -3.87 6.09
N LYS A 58 16.21 -3.80 7.02
CA LYS A 58 16.86 -2.54 7.38
C LYS A 58 17.57 -1.89 6.19
N LYS A 59 18.33 -2.66 5.42
CA LYS A 59 19.00 -2.18 4.19
C LYS A 59 17.96 -1.60 3.20
N ARG A 60 16.86 -2.32 2.96
CA ARG A 60 15.78 -1.90 2.05
C ARG A 60 15.13 -0.60 2.52
N VAL A 61 14.72 -0.53 3.78
CA VAL A 61 14.10 0.68 4.36
C VAL A 61 15.03 1.90 4.23
N GLY A 62 16.32 1.74 4.52
CA GLY A 62 17.31 2.81 4.37
C GLY A 62 17.45 3.30 2.92
N ASN A 63 17.42 2.39 1.94
CA ASN A 63 17.47 2.73 0.53
C ASN A 63 16.15 3.36 0.05
N TYR A 64 15.00 2.85 0.50
CA TYR A 64 13.68 3.40 0.17
C TYR A 64 13.53 4.84 0.67
N LYS A 65 14.02 5.14 1.89
CA LYS A 65 14.07 6.52 2.38
C LYS A 65 14.84 7.46 1.45
N LYS A 66 15.98 6.98 0.88
CA LYS A 66 16.81 7.79 -0.02
C LYS A 66 16.13 8.10 -1.36
N ILE A 67 15.34 7.16 -1.90
CA ILE A 67 14.61 7.36 -3.15
C ILE A 67 13.24 8.04 -2.98
N LEU A 68 12.74 8.23 -1.76
CA LEU A 68 11.54 9.02 -1.53
C LEU A 68 11.80 10.51 -1.75
N LYS A 69 10.82 11.20 -2.37
CA LYS A 69 10.72 12.66 -2.31
C LYS A 69 10.49 13.14 -0.88
N ASP A 70 10.71 14.41 -0.59
CA ASP A 70 10.61 14.94 0.78
C ASP A 70 9.21 14.83 1.39
N ASN A 71 8.16 14.86 0.57
CA ASN A 71 6.78 14.62 0.98
C ASN A 71 6.32 13.17 0.76
N GLY A 72 7.23 12.28 0.35
CA GLY A 72 6.94 10.89 0.01
C GLY A 72 6.61 10.02 1.21
N SER A 73 5.91 8.93 0.94
CA SER A 73 5.46 7.96 1.94
C SER A 73 5.79 6.52 1.55
N ILE A 74 5.89 5.67 2.57
CA ILE A 74 5.96 4.20 2.43
C ILE A 74 4.69 3.61 3.03
N ILE A 75 4.03 2.76 2.26
CA ILE A 75 2.98 1.84 2.68
C ILE A 75 3.59 0.45 2.58
N TRP A 76 3.77 -0.20 3.71
CA TRP A 76 4.46 -1.48 3.82
C TRP A 76 3.52 -2.51 4.44
N PHE A 77 3.10 -3.49 3.64
CA PHE A 77 2.32 -4.63 4.13
C PHE A 77 3.19 -5.61 4.91
N GLY A 78 2.58 -6.33 5.85
CA GLY A 78 3.25 -7.35 6.63
C GLY A 78 2.26 -8.21 7.39
N ILE A 79 2.77 -9.05 8.27
CA ILE A 79 1.97 -9.90 9.15
C ILE A 79 2.24 -9.58 10.62
N HIS A 80 1.31 -9.99 11.46
CA HIS A 80 1.36 -9.76 12.90
C HIS A 80 2.65 -10.26 13.57
N ASN A 81 3.32 -11.29 13.01
CA ASN A 81 4.55 -11.85 13.58
C ASN A 81 5.72 -10.85 13.57
N TYR A 82 5.86 -10.07 12.50
CA TYR A 82 7.06 -9.27 12.25
C TYR A 82 6.81 -7.78 12.09
N ILE A 83 5.55 -7.34 11.94
CA ILE A 83 5.24 -5.94 11.65
C ILE A 83 5.78 -4.98 12.71
N GLY A 84 5.79 -5.39 14.00
CA GLY A 84 6.37 -4.57 15.08
C GLY A 84 7.88 -4.40 14.97
N LEU A 85 8.60 -5.42 14.51
CA LEU A 85 10.05 -5.35 14.28
C LEU A 85 10.36 -4.44 13.08
N ILE A 86 9.58 -4.55 12.01
CA ILE A 86 9.69 -3.70 10.82
C ILE A 86 9.40 -2.23 11.19
N GLN A 87 8.39 -1.99 12.01
CA GLN A 87 8.09 -0.65 12.54
C GLN A 87 9.29 -0.08 13.31
N GLY A 88 9.93 -0.88 14.16
CA GLY A 88 11.15 -0.49 14.89
C GLY A 88 12.30 -0.12 13.95
N ILE A 89 12.51 -0.90 12.89
CA ILE A 89 13.50 -0.60 11.85
C ILE A 89 13.19 0.73 11.15
N MET A 90 11.95 0.99 10.78
CA MET A 90 11.56 2.25 10.12
C MET A 90 11.83 3.48 10.99
N TYR A 91 11.60 3.37 12.31
CA TYR A 91 12.00 4.42 13.27
C TYR A 91 13.52 4.61 13.32
N GLN A 92 14.28 3.52 13.39
CA GLN A 92 15.75 3.58 13.43
C GLN A 92 16.35 4.21 12.17
N GLU A 93 15.75 3.97 11.00
CA GLU A 93 16.14 4.59 9.75
C GLU A 93 15.66 6.06 9.64
N GLY A 94 14.98 6.60 10.66
CA GLY A 94 14.57 7.99 10.75
C GLY A 94 13.43 8.34 9.77
N LEU A 95 12.51 7.42 9.56
CA LEU A 95 11.20 7.68 8.96
C LEU A 95 10.21 8.08 10.05
N PHE A 96 9.18 8.83 9.67
CA PHE A 96 8.18 9.35 10.59
C PHE A 96 6.90 8.53 10.52
N TYR A 97 6.55 7.87 11.60
CA TYR A 97 5.33 7.08 11.75
C TYR A 97 4.09 7.94 11.59
N ARG A 98 3.14 7.44 10.79
CA ARG A 98 1.83 8.06 10.61
C ARG A 98 0.73 7.18 11.19
N ARG A 99 0.67 5.91 10.78
CA ARG A 99 -0.35 4.97 11.26
C ARG A 99 0.06 3.53 10.99
N MET A 100 -0.32 2.62 11.89
CA MET A 100 -0.54 1.23 11.57
C MET A 100 -1.98 1.08 11.11
N ASN A 101 -2.19 0.57 9.91
CA ASN A 101 -3.49 0.31 9.34
C ASN A 101 -3.71 -1.21 9.27
N ILE A 102 -4.97 -1.60 9.22
CA ILE A 102 -5.38 -2.99 9.16
C ILE A 102 -6.21 -3.22 7.90
N TRP A 103 -5.73 -4.05 7.00
CA TRP A 103 -6.59 -4.63 5.98
C TRP A 103 -7.36 -5.78 6.61
N PHE A 104 -8.67 -5.58 6.81
CA PHE A 104 -9.58 -6.54 7.41
C PHE A 104 -10.39 -7.24 6.32
N TYR A 105 -10.55 -8.56 6.46
CA TYR A 105 -11.33 -9.39 5.56
C TYR A 105 -12.10 -10.48 6.34
N GLU A 106 -13.40 -10.62 6.02
CA GLU A 106 -14.29 -11.57 6.68
C GLU A 106 -14.17 -12.99 6.12
N ASN A 107 -13.70 -13.11 4.88
CA ASN A 107 -13.59 -14.38 4.15
C ASN A 107 -12.24 -15.09 4.34
N GLY A 108 -11.59 -14.89 5.49
CA GLY A 108 -10.40 -15.65 5.87
C GLY A 108 -10.71 -17.13 6.09
N PHE A 109 -9.70 -17.98 5.87
CA PHE A 109 -9.79 -19.40 6.09
C PHE A 109 -8.54 -19.91 6.83
N SER A 110 -8.75 -20.76 7.86
CA SER A 110 -7.66 -21.46 8.53
C SER A 110 -8.05 -22.90 8.83
N ARG A 111 -7.08 -23.79 8.70
CA ARG A 111 -7.20 -25.20 9.18
C ARG A 111 -6.72 -25.37 10.62
N ASN A 112 -6.09 -24.37 11.21
CA ASN A 112 -5.61 -24.41 12.58
C ASN A 112 -6.77 -24.08 13.54
N VAL A 113 -7.17 -25.07 14.35
CA VAL A 113 -8.24 -24.93 15.34
C VAL A 113 -7.77 -24.52 16.75
N ARG A 114 -6.44 -24.32 16.90
CA ARG A 114 -5.84 -23.97 18.20
C ARG A 114 -5.57 -22.46 18.35
N THR A 115 -5.81 -21.69 17.31
CA THR A 115 -5.64 -20.24 17.31
C THR A 115 -6.85 -19.58 16.66
N PRO A 116 -7.17 -18.33 17.02
CA PRO A 116 -8.16 -17.56 16.29
C PRO A 116 -7.84 -17.50 14.80
N LEU A 117 -8.88 -17.43 13.97
CA LEU A 117 -8.74 -17.21 12.53
C LEU A 117 -8.13 -15.85 12.27
N ALA A 118 -7.05 -15.81 11.49
CA ALA A 118 -6.50 -14.54 11.01
C ALA A 118 -7.46 -13.93 9.97
N GLN A 119 -7.94 -12.73 10.26
CA GLN A 119 -8.87 -11.98 9.41
C GLN A 119 -8.29 -10.62 9.00
N TYR A 120 -6.99 -10.43 9.16
CA TYR A 120 -6.35 -9.17 8.80
C TYR A 120 -4.89 -9.33 8.39
N GLU A 121 -4.44 -8.37 7.60
CA GLU A 121 -3.03 -8.07 7.38
C GLU A 121 -2.76 -6.61 7.78
N PRO A 122 -1.78 -6.35 8.66
CA PRO A 122 -1.40 -4.99 9.01
C PRO A 122 -0.56 -4.37 7.90
N PHE A 123 -0.67 -3.05 7.73
CA PHE A 123 0.28 -2.29 6.93
C PHE A 123 0.68 -1.00 7.61
N LEU A 124 1.96 -0.67 7.51
CA LEU A 124 2.55 0.52 8.11
C LEU A 124 2.50 1.68 7.13
N TRP A 125 2.16 2.85 7.63
CA TRP A 125 2.33 4.10 6.92
C TRP A 125 3.39 4.95 7.61
N PHE A 126 4.47 5.20 6.90
CA PHE A 126 5.53 6.12 7.29
C PHE A 126 5.74 7.18 6.20
N SER A 127 6.17 8.38 6.60
CA SER A 127 6.56 9.44 5.69
C SER A 127 8.05 9.77 5.85
N LYS A 128 8.66 10.34 4.81
CA LYS A 128 10.03 10.83 4.88
C LYS A 128 10.19 12.08 5.74
N SER A 129 9.15 12.92 5.80
CA SER A 129 9.12 14.17 6.58
C SER A 129 8.11 14.10 7.71
N ASP A 130 8.41 14.77 8.83
CA ASP A 130 7.50 14.97 9.95
C ASP A 130 6.43 16.05 9.67
N LYS A 131 6.68 16.93 8.69
CA LYS A 131 5.86 18.11 8.38
C LYS A 131 5.10 18.02 7.07
N LYS A 132 5.56 17.19 6.12
CA LYS A 132 5.00 17.13 4.77
C LYS A 132 4.75 15.69 4.36
N TRP A 133 3.52 15.36 4.03
CA TRP A 133 3.11 14.08 3.47
C TRP A 133 1.81 14.23 2.70
N THR A 134 1.52 13.29 1.82
CA THR A 134 0.26 13.26 1.07
C THR A 134 -0.74 12.34 1.77
N TYR A 135 -1.95 12.84 2.02
CA TYR A 135 -3.12 12.05 2.39
C TYR A 135 -4.40 12.75 1.90
N ASN A 136 -5.03 12.18 0.90
CA ASN A 136 -6.22 12.73 0.24
C ASN A 136 -7.50 12.29 0.98
N THR A 137 -7.75 12.85 2.15
CA THR A 137 -8.85 12.46 3.06
C THR A 137 -10.21 12.38 2.35
N ASP A 138 -10.50 13.35 1.48
CA ASP A 138 -11.81 13.46 0.84
C ASP A 138 -12.07 12.42 -0.24
N ASP A 139 -11.02 11.82 -0.80
CA ASP A 139 -11.14 10.81 -1.86
C ASP A 139 -11.44 9.41 -1.32
N VAL A 140 -11.14 9.20 -0.04
CA VAL A 140 -11.27 7.91 0.63
C VAL A 140 -12.27 7.92 1.79
N ARG A 141 -13.16 8.91 1.83
CA ARG A 141 -14.24 8.93 2.81
C ARG A 141 -15.14 7.72 2.66
N VAL A 142 -15.75 7.34 3.75
CA VAL A 142 -16.68 6.21 3.82
C VAL A 142 -18.08 6.68 4.21
N PRO A 143 -19.14 5.94 3.85
CA PRO A 143 -20.49 6.27 4.32
C PRO A 143 -20.57 6.35 5.83
N TYR A 144 -21.41 7.23 6.35
CA TYR A 144 -21.68 7.28 7.77
C TYR A 144 -22.37 6.00 8.24
N LYS A 145 -21.79 5.32 9.23
CA LYS A 145 -22.39 4.09 9.81
C LYS A 145 -23.67 4.38 10.63
N SER A 146 -23.71 5.55 11.27
CA SER A 146 -24.86 5.95 12.11
C SER A 146 -25.65 7.07 11.43
N THR A 147 -26.82 6.73 10.90
CA THR A 147 -27.75 7.70 10.33
C THR A 147 -28.39 8.60 11.38
N GLU A 148 -28.50 8.13 12.63
CA GLU A 148 -29.01 8.93 13.75
C GLU A 148 -28.13 10.15 14.05
N ARG A 149 -26.82 10.02 13.92
CA ARG A 149 -25.90 11.16 14.07
C ARG A 149 -26.11 12.25 13.02
N LEU A 150 -26.66 11.90 11.86
CA LEU A 150 -26.94 12.87 10.79
C LEU A 150 -28.23 13.65 11.03
N LYS A 151 -29.17 13.09 11.81
CA LYS A 151 -30.47 13.72 12.12
C LYS A 151 -30.39 14.71 13.30
N ASN A 152 -29.43 14.55 14.20
CA ASN A 152 -29.32 15.30 15.43
C ASN A 152 -28.18 16.32 15.39
N LYS A 153 -28.42 17.51 15.94
CA LYS A 153 -27.38 18.53 16.15
C LYS A 153 -26.40 18.04 17.21
N ILE A 154 -25.13 17.83 16.83
CA ILE A 154 -24.07 17.44 17.75
C ILE A 154 -23.24 18.68 18.08
N TYR A 155 -23.17 19.01 19.34
CA TYR A 155 -22.37 20.12 19.85
C TYR A 155 -21.02 19.63 20.33
N TYR A 156 -19.96 20.38 19.99
CA TYR A 156 -18.60 20.13 20.49
C TYR A 156 -17.95 21.46 20.90
N LYS A 157 -16.91 21.40 21.72
CA LYS A 157 -16.05 22.56 22.01
C LYS A 157 -14.81 22.49 21.13
N ASN A 158 -14.47 23.58 20.45
CA ASN A 158 -13.21 23.70 19.73
C ASN A 158 -12.02 23.87 20.70
N SER A 159 -10.80 23.98 20.19
CA SER A 159 -9.58 24.18 20.98
C SER A 159 -9.56 25.46 21.83
N LYS A 160 -10.44 26.42 21.51
CA LYS A 160 -10.62 27.68 22.27
C LYS A 160 -11.77 27.59 23.27
N GLY A 161 -12.41 26.43 23.45
CA GLY A 161 -13.53 26.23 24.37
C GLY A 161 -14.90 26.72 23.85
N GLU A 162 -14.99 27.25 22.63
CA GLU A 162 -16.22 27.74 22.03
C GLU A 162 -17.12 26.57 21.62
N LYS A 163 -18.42 26.66 21.91
CA LYS A 163 -19.42 25.70 21.43
C LYS A 163 -19.61 25.85 19.94
N LYS A 164 -19.44 24.74 19.19
CA LYS A 164 -19.70 24.63 17.74
C LYS A 164 -20.67 23.50 17.49
N ILE A 165 -21.41 23.60 16.38
CA ILE A 165 -22.25 22.51 15.87
C ILE A 165 -21.40 21.71 14.89
N TRP A 166 -21.39 20.39 15.05
CA TRP A 166 -20.79 19.52 14.06
C TRP A 166 -21.73 19.39 12.87
N GLU A 167 -21.20 19.66 11.69
CA GLU A 167 -21.88 19.46 10.42
C GLU A 167 -21.29 18.26 9.70
N PRO A 168 -22.12 17.29 9.25
CA PRO A 168 -21.63 16.14 8.51
C PRO A 168 -21.05 16.55 7.16
N ASN A 169 -19.87 16.04 6.82
CA ASN A 169 -19.33 16.26 5.49
C ASN A 169 -20.18 15.50 4.44
N PRO A 170 -20.62 16.16 3.36
CA PRO A 170 -21.48 15.53 2.35
C PRO A 170 -20.81 14.35 1.65
N LYS A 171 -19.47 14.31 1.60
CA LYS A 171 -18.71 13.18 1.04
C LYS A 171 -18.60 11.98 1.99
N GLY A 172 -19.13 12.06 3.21
CA GLY A 172 -19.08 10.97 4.18
C GLY A 172 -18.12 11.19 5.34
N SER A 173 -17.98 10.17 6.16
CA SER A 173 -17.09 10.11 7.32
C SER A 173 -15.63 9.98 6.90
N MET A 174 -14.71 10.50 7.70
CA MET A 174 -13.29 10.15 7.55
C MET A 174 -13.11 8.63 7.67
N ARG A 175 -12.30 8.06 6.77
CA ARG A 175 -11.90 6.65 6.86
C ARG A 175 -11.08 6.44 8.13
N GLY A 176 -11.36 5.35 8.83
CA GLY A 176 -10.53 4.86 9.92
C GLY A 176 -9.31 4.08 9.43
N ASP A 177 -8.54 3.58 10.36
CA ASP A 177 -7.35 2.76 10.10
C ASP A 177 -7.66 1.28 9.84
N VAL A 178 -8.94 0.90 9.84
CA VAL A 178 -9.40 -0.43 9.40
C VAL A 178 -10.00 -0.32 8.00
N TRP A 179 -9.34 -1.00 7.05
CA TRP A 179 -9.67 -1.04 5.63
C TRP A 179 -10.33 -2.37 5.29
N GLN A 180 -11.64 -2.38 5.16
CA GLN A 180 -12.40 -3.59 4.93
C GLN A 180 -12.54 -3.87 3.43
N PHE A 181 -11.83 -4.89 2.96
CA PHE A 181 -11.88 -5.39 1.59
C PHE A 181 -11.77 -6.92 1.63
N PRO A 182 -12.59 -7.66 0.87
CA PRO A 182 -12.48 -9.12 0.82
C PRO A 182 -11.15 -9.55 0.18
N THR A 183 -10.67 -10.75 0.54
CA THR A 183 -9.62 -11.42 -0.21
C THR A 183 -10.18 -11.93 -1.55
N LEU A 184 -9.32 -12.28 -2.49
CA LEU A 184 -9.70 -12.82 -3.79
C LEU A 184 -10.10 -14.31 -3.73
N ALA A 185 -10.72 -14.73 -2.61
CA ALA A 185 -11.22 -16.08 -2.44
C ALA A 185 -12.66 -16.20 -2.96
N GLY A 186 -12.92 -17.26 -3.73
CA GLY A 186 -14.26 -17.57 -4.24
C GLY A 186 -14.54 -17.10 -5.66
N LYS A 187 -15.67 -17.58 -6.20
CA LYS A 187 -16.08 -17.39 -7.60
C LYS A 187 -16.29 -15.93 -8.00
N ALA A 188 -16.68 -15.07 -7.06
CA ALA A 188 -16.89 -13.65 -7.33
C ALA A 188 -15.64 -12.92 -7.84
N PHE A 189 -14.45 -13.46 -7.59
CA PHE A 189 -13.16 -12.86 -7.93
C PHE A 189 -12.43 -13.57 -9.08
N GLU A 190 -13.04 -14.55 -9.75
CA GLU A 190 -12.39 -15.35 -10.82
C GLU A 190 -11.82 -14.47 -11.95
N LYS A 191 -12.45 -13.36 -12.27
CA LYS A 191 -11.98 -12.43 -13.31
C LYS A 191 -10.75 -11.63 -12.90
N GLU A 192 -10.59 -11.36 -11.61
CA GLU A 192 -9.46 -10.59 -11.08
C GLU A 192 -8.32 -11.48 -10.63
N LYS A 193 -8.66 -12.66 -10.08
CA LYS A 193 -7.71 -13.58 -9.47
C LYS A 193 -6.77 -14.18 -10.49
N THR A 194 -5.47 -14.19 -10.16
CA THR A 194 -4.43 -14.88 -10.92
C THR A 194 -3.90 -16.10 -10.16
N ALA A 195 -2.92 -16.78 -10.76
CA ALA A 195 -2.21 -17.88 -10.10
C ALA A 195 -1.23 -17.41 -9.00
N HIS A 196 -1.02 -16.10 -8.84
CA HIS A 196 -0.12 -15.56 -7.81
C HIS A 196 -0.68 -15.81 -6.41
N PRO A 197 0.13 -16.39 -5.48
CA PRO A 197 -0.38 -16.92 -4.22
C PRO A 197 -0.84 -15.85 -3.20
N THR A 198 -0.38 -14.61 -3.34
CA THR A 198 -0.63 -13.51 -2.39
C THR A 198 -1.12 -12.24 -3.08
N GLN A 199 -1.80 -12.36 -4.21
CA GLN A 199 -2.33 -11.21 -4.93
C GLN A 199 -3.23 -10.36 -4.03
N LYS A 200 -2.95 -9.05 -3.94
CA LYS A 200 -3.79 -8.08 -3.26
C LYS A 200 -4.99 -7.67 -4.12
N PRO A 201 -6.17 -7.41 -3.53
CA PRO A 201 -7.35 -6.95 -4.26
C PRO A 201 -7.15 -5.59 -4.91
N GLU A 202 -7.56 -5.43 -6.17
CA GLU A 202 -7.49 -4.16 -6.88
C GLU A 202 -8.27 -3.05 -6.17
N ALA A 203 -9.41 -3.38 -5.57
CA ALA A 203 -10.19 -2.43 -4.79
C ALA A 203 -9.41 -1.81 -3.63
N LEU A 204 -8.62 -2.63 -2.89
CA LEU A 204 -7.77 -2.15 -1.81
C LEU A 204 -6.64 -1.27 -2.36
N ILE A 205 -5.92 -1.74 -3.39
CA ILE A 205 -4.77 -1.02 -3.95
C ILE A 205 -5.21 0.31 -4.58
N THR A 206 -6.34 0.32 -5.29
CA THR A 206 -6.93 1.57 -5.85
C THR A 206 -7.22 2.60 -4.76
N GLU A 207 -7.83 2.19 -3.66
CA GLU A 207 -8.11 3.10 -2.54
C GLU A 207 -6.82 3.60 -1.85
N LEU A 208 -5.79 2.76 -1.75
CA LEU A 208 -4.48 3.20 -1.23
C LEU A 208 -3.81 4.19 -2.19
N ILE A 209 -3.87 3.98 -3.50
CA ILE A 209 -3.37 4.96 -4.49
C ILE A 209 -4.12 6.28 -4.33
N LYS A 210 -5.45 6.26 -4.25
CA LYS A 210 -6.26 7.47 -4.04
C LYS A 210 -5.90 8.19 -2.74
N ALA A 211 -5.64 7.45 -1.67
CA ALA A 211 -5.27 8.02 -0.38
C ALA A 211 -3.90 8.71 -0.39
N PHE A 212 -2.90 8.11 -1.04
CA PHE A 212 -1.49 8.46 -0.83
C PHE A 212 -0.77 9.01 -2.07
N CYS A 213 -1.35 8.93 -3.27
CA CYS A 213 -0.76 9.54 -4.46
C CYS A 213 -1.02 11.06 -4.46
N PRO A 214 0.01 11.89 -4.69
CA PRO A 214 -0.20 13.33 -4.79
C PRO A 214 -1.07 13.69 -6.00
N LYS A 215 -1.72 14.86 -5.90
CA LYS A 215 -2.52 15.44 -6.96
C LYS A 215 -1.85 16.69 -7.53
N ASP A 216 -2.12 16.94 -8.79
CA ASP A 216 -1.79 18.21 -9.44
C ASP A 216 -2.80 19.32 -9.08
N LYS A 217 -2.58 20.50 -9.65
CA LYS A 217 -3.44 21.68 -9.48
C LYS A 217 -4.89 21.48 -9.96
N ASP A 218 -5.09 20.54 -10.88
CA ASP A 218 -6.41 20.22 -11.46
C ASP A 218 -7.12 19.10 -10.68
N GLY A 219 -6.51 18.67 -9.57
CA GLY A 219 -7.05 17.64 -8.67
C GLY A 219 -6.87 16.21 -9.17
N LYS A 220 -6.10 16.00 -10.23
CA LYS A 220 -5.80 14.67 -10.78
C LYS A 220 -4.60 14.04 -10.10
N TYR A 221 -4.64 12.72 -9.88
CA TYR A 221 -3.49 12.00 -9.35
C TYR A 221 -2.32 12.09 -10.32
N ASN A 222 -1.20 12.60 -9.81
CA ASN A 222 0.01 12.87 -10.58
C ASN A 222 1.25 12.65 -9.70
N GLY A 223 1.58 11.39 -9.48
CA GLY A 223 2.71 10.97 -8.67
C GLY A 223 3.48 9.82 -9.31
N ILE A 224 4.67 9.55 -8.79
CA ILE A 224 5.48 8.38 -9.14
C ILE A 224 5.32 7.35 -8.02
N ILE A 225 4.79 6.18 -8.35
CA ILE A 225 4.56 5.09 -7.40
C ILE A 225 5.49 3.92 -7.72
N LEU A 226 6.12 3.37 -6.71
CA LEU A 226 7.02 2.23 -6.81
C LEU A 226 6.48 1.05 -6.01
N ASP A 227 6.45 -0.13 -6.63
CA ASP A 227 6.29 -1.40 -5.95
C ASP A 227 7.50 -2.31 -6.21
N PRO A 228 8.41 -2.46 -5.22
CA PRO A 228 9.59 -3.31 -5.33
C PRO A 228 9.31 -4.82 -5.36
N PHE A 229 8.06 -5.26 -5.11
CA PHE A 229 7.63 -6.66 -5.08
C PHE A 229 6.29 -6.81 -5.80
N HIS A 230 6.29 -6.50 -7.10
CA HIS A 230 5.10 -6.23 -7.89
C HIS A 230 4.21 -7.46 -8.13
N GLY A 231 4.77 -8.67 -8.03
CA GLY A 231 4.05 -9.94 -8.17
C GLY A 231 3.23 -10.01 -9.45
N SER A 232 1.93 -10.20 -9.30
CA SER A 232 0.98 -10.24 -10.43
C SER A 232 0.62 -8.87 -11.02
N GLY A 233 1.25 -7.79 -10.56
CA GLY A 233 1.09 -6.46 -11.14
C GLY A 233 -0.13 -5.66 -10.71
N THR A 234 -0.72 -5.94 -9.56
CA THR A 234 -1.95 -5.25 -9.14
C THR A 234 -1.80 -3.73 -9.06
N LEU A 235 -0.64 -3.22 -8.58
CA LEU A 235 -0.39 -1.78 -8.56
C LEU A 235 -0.44 -1.19 -9.98
N GLY A 236 0.29 -1.76 -10.93
CA GLY A 236 0.33 -1.30 -12.33
C GLY A 236 -1.06 -1.29 -12.96
N VAL A 237 -1.83 -2.37 -12.77
CA VAL A 237 -3.22 -2.48 -13.23
C VAL A 237 -4.09 -1.35 -12.67
N CYS A 238 -4.00 -1.07 -11.36
CA CYS A 238 -4.77 0.02 -10.73
C CYS A 238 -4.35 1.40 -11.24
N CYS A 239 -3.04 1.63 -11.42
CA CYS A 239 -2.54 2.88 -11.97
C CYS A 239 -3.02 3.11 -13.41
N GLU A 240 -2.97 2.08 -14.28
CA GLU A 240 -3.44 2.19 -15.66
C GLU A 240 -4.95 2.43 -15.75
N LYS A 241 -5.76 1.76 -14.91
CA LYS A 241 -7.20 2.02 -14.82
C LYS A 241 -7.50 3.47 -14.42
N LEU A 242 -6.81 3.99 -13.40
CA LEU A 242 -6.94 5.39 -12.99
C LEU A 242 -6.46 6.35 -14.07
N ASN A 243 -5.39 6.02 -14.82
CA ASN A 243 -4.91 6.84 -15.93
C ASN A 243 -5.93 6.93 -17.07
N LYS A 244 -6.67 5.84 -17.37
CA LYS A 244 -7.79 5.88 -18.31
C LYS A 244 -8.95 6.79 -17.87
N GLU A 245 -9.07 7.03 -16.57
CA GLU A 245 -10.01 8.01 -16.00
C GLU A 245 -9.49 9.46 -16.09
N GLY A 246 -8.35 9.68 -16.75
CA GLY A 246 -7.76 10.98 -17.00
C GLY A 246 -6.77 11.45 -15.95
N ASN A 247 -6.21 10.55 -15.13
CA ASN A 247 -5.09 10.83 -14.24
C ASN A 247 -3.74 10.68 -14.98
N ASN A 248 -2.63 11.04 -14.33
CA ASN A 248 -1.27 10.96 -14.89
C ASN A 248 -0.31 10.33 -13.86
N ILE A 249 -0.65 9.16 -13.40
CA ILE A 249 0.16 8.40 -12.46
C ILE A 249 1.29 7.71 -13.23
N LYS A 250 2.52 7.90 -12.78
CA LYS A 250 3.68 7.13 -13.23
C LYS A 250 3.92 6.00 -12.22
N TRP A 251 4.17 4.81 -12.70
CA TRP A 251 4.47 3.68 -11.83
C TRP A 251 5.67 2.89 -12.31
N ILE A 252 6.31 2.20 -11.36
CA ILE A 252 7.40 1.25 -11.59
C ILE A 252 7.08 0.03 -10.74
N GLY A 253 7.02 -1.13 -11.38
CA GLY A 253 6.93 -2.43 -10.72
C GLY A 253 8.21 -3.22 -10.90
N ILE A 254 8.62 -3.96 -9.87
CA ILE A 254 9.78 -4.86 -9.95
C ILE A 254 9.34 -6.24 -9.46
N GLU A 255 9.62 -7.24 -10.26
CA GLU A 255 9.31 -8.64 -9.94
C GLU A 255 10.51 -9.51 -10.27
N LEU A 256 10.90 -10.37 -9.36
CA LEU A 256 12.06 -11.25 -9.54
C LEU A 256 11.76 -12.40 -10.49
N GLU A 257 10.57 -12.99 -10.33
CA GLU A 257 10.18 -14.21 -11.04
C GLU A 257 9.51 -13.91 -12.38
N GLU A 258 10.11 -14.41 -13.46
CA GLU A 258 9.61 -14.19 -14.83
C GLU A 258 8.16 -14.66 -15.01
N LYS A 259 7.77 -15.74 -14.33
CA LYS A 259 6.39 -16.27 -14.40
C LYS A 259 5.34 -15.26 -13.92
N TRP A 260 5.65 -14.51 -12.83
CA TRP A 260 4.76 -13.50 -12.29
C TRP A 260 4.81 -12.23 -13.13
N SER A 261 5.98 -11.86 -13.60
CA SER A 261 6.18 -10.74 -14.51
C SER A 261 5.34 -10.89 -15.79
N LYS A 262 5.31 -12.08 -16.41
CA LYS A 262 4.46 -12.38 -17.57
C LYS A 262 2.97 -12.24 -17.28
N ILE A 263 2.51 -12.64 -16.08
CA ILE A 263 1.12 -12.43 -15.66
C ILE A 263 0.82 -10.94 -15.53
N CYS A 264 1.71 -10.18 -14.90
CA CYS A 264 1.61 -8.73 -14.78
C CYS A 264 1.46 -8.06 -16.15
N GLU A 265 2.37 -8.35 -17.08
CA GLU A 265 2.35 -7.79 -18.44
C GLU A 265 1.05 -8.11 -19.18
N LYS A 266 0.56 -9.37 -19.07
CA LYS A 266 -0.71 -9.75 -19.66
C LYS A 266 -1.87 -8.92 -19.11
N ARG A 267 -1.98 -8.82 -17.78
CA ARG A 267 -3.05 -8.02 -17.12
C ARG A 267 -3.03 -6.55 -17.53
N ILE A 268 -1.85 -5.97 -17.68
CA ILE A 268 -1.72 -4.56 -18.09
C ILE A 268 -2.12 -4.38 -19.57
N LYS A 269 -1.78 -5.33 -20.46
CA LYS A 269 -2.18 -5.28 -21.87
C LYS A 269 -3.69 -5.43 -22.08
N GLU A 270 -4.40 -6.05 -21.13
CA GLU A 270 -5.85 -6.27 -21.19
C GLU A 270 -6.66 -5.04 -20.69
N ILE A 271 -6.00 -4.03 -20.16
CA ILE A 271 -6.62 -2.75 -19.75
C ILE A 271 -6.77 -1.83 -20.96
#